data_e351a117f0807273e809539e70de91bb
#
_entry.id   e351a117f0807273e809539e70de91bb
#
_cell.length_a   1.000
_cell.length_b   1.000
_cell.length_c   1.000
_cell.angle_alpha   90.00
_cell.angle_beta   90.00
_cell.angle_gamma   90.00
#
_symmetry.space_group_name_H-M   'P 1'
#
loop_
_entity.id
_entity.type
_entity.pdbx_description
1 polymer ?
#
loop_
_entity_poly.entity_id
_entity_poly.type
_entity_poly.pdbx_seq_one_letter_code
_entity_poly.pdbx_strand_id
1 'polypeptide(L)'
;MSKEPLFVAVSNQKGGVGKSALTVVLSSYLHFEKNLNVAIIDCDSPQHSLVRMRERDKKAAANNAYYQQLLNQQWERVKKKAYPIVGATAEKAREAADELAANGDYDLIFVDLPGTVESTGVFRTIVNMDYVLTPTTPDLIIMQSTLAFSTTVLDYVRNTKDVPLKDIIFFWNRLKKRTNVEKSSNHTRKSCGNCT
;
A
#
# COMPACT_ATOMS: atom_id res chain seq x y z
N MET A 1 -11.39 25.98 11.34
CA MET A 1 -11.89 24.58 11.30
C MET A 1 -10.71 23.72 10.86
N SER A 2 -10.23 22.82 11.69
CA SER A 2 -9.21 21.85 11.29
C SER A 2 -9.79 21.01 10.15
N LYS A 3 -9.02 20.86 9.08
CA LYS A 3 -9.39 20.00 7.95
C LYS A 3 -9.37 18.56 8.45
N GLU A 4 -10.48 17.84 8.30
CA GLU A 4 -10.49 16.40 8.59
C GLU A 4 -9.54 15.66 7.63
N PRO A 5 -8.68 14.76 8.13
CA PRO A 5 -7.81 13.98 7.27
C PRO A 5 -8.60 12.99 6.42
N LEU A 6 -8.08 12.65 5.24
CA LEU A 6 -8.61 11.53 4.48
C LEU A 6 -8.10 10.20 5.07
N PHE A 7 -9.01 9.25 5.27
CA PHE A 7 -8.70 7.89 5.72
C PHE A 7 -8.63 6.96 4.51
N VAL A 8 -7.46 6.37 4.26
CA VAL A 8 -7.20 5.57 3.07
C VAL A 8 -6.69 4.18 3.44
N ALA A 9 -7.49 3.14 3.20
CA ALA A 9 -7.02 1.79 3.37
C ALA A 9 -6.19 1.32 2.17
N VAL A 10 -5.14 0.53 2.45
CA VAL A 10 -4.46 -0.26 1.42
C VAL A 10 -4.79 -1.73 1.66
N SER A 11 -5.60 -2.31 0.78
CA SER A 11 -6.18 -3.64 0.99
C SER A 11 -6.19 -4.47 -0.28
N ASN A 12 -5.96 -5.78 -0.12
CA ASN A 12 -6.22 -6.83 -1.11
C ASN A 12 -6.35 -8.15 -0.36
N GLN A 13 -7.26 -9.03 -0.79
CA GLN A 13 -7.48 -10.35 -0.19
C GLN A 13 -6.25 -11.27 -0.22
N LYS A 14 -5.32 -11.03 -1.14
CA LYS A 14 -4.13 -11.87 -1.29
C LYS A 14 -2.90 -11.24 -0.66
N GLY A 15 -2.11 -12.08 0.00
CA GLY A 15 -0.78 -11.74 0.46
C GLY A 15 0.19 -11.51 -0.71
N GLY A 16 1.28 -10.80 -0.43
CA GLY A 16 2.37 -10.68 -1.41
C GLY A 16 2.15 -9.74 -2.59
N VAL A 17 0.99 -9.09 -2.73
CA VAL A 17 0.72 -8.14 -3.83
C VAL A 17 1.43 -6.78 -3.67
N GLY A 18 2.09 -6.55 -2.55
CA GLY A 18 2.88 -5.34 -2.29
C GLY A 18 2.14 -4.23 -1.54
N LYS A 19 1.10 -4.52 -0.76
CA LYS A 19 0.35 -3.54 0.05
C LYS A 19 1.26 -2.66 0.90
N SER A 20 1.95 -3.24 1.87
CA SER A 20 2.80 -2.51 2.82
C SER A 20 3.94 -1.75 2.13
N ALA A 21 4.54 -2.32 1.09
CA ALA A 21 5.56 -1.63 0.30
C ALA A 21 4.97 -0.38 -0.38
N LEU A 22 3.78 -0.49 -0.97
CA LEU A 22 3.08 0.65 -1.57
C LEU A 22 2.74 1.69 -0.52
N THR A 23 2.19 1.28 0.63
CA THR A 23 1.86 2.18 1.74
C THR A 23 3.05 3.04 2.13
N VAL A 24 4.24 2.44 2.30
CA VAL A 24 5.46 3.17 2.66
C VAL A 24 5.92 4.10 1.55
N VAL A 25 5.96 3.63 0.30
CA VAL A 25 6.44 4.43 -0.84
C VAL A 25 5.52 5.63 -1.06
N LEU A 26 4.20 5.41 -1.07
CA LEU A 26 3.22 6.46 -1.28
C LEU A 26 3.21 7.48 -0.12
N SER A 27 3.25 6.99 1.12
CA SER A 27 3.34 7.85 2.31
C SER A 27 4.60 8.70 2.28
N SER A 28 5.76 8.12 1.94
CA SER A 28 7.01 8.85 1.85
C SER A 28 6.98 9.92 0.76
N TYR A 29 6.47 9.58 -0.42
CA TYR A 29 6.32 10.53 -1.51
C TYR A 29 5.39 11.70 -1.15
N LEU A 30 4.22 11.40 -0.61
CA LEU A 30 3.25 12.43 -0.22
C LEU A 30 3.80 13.30 0.91
N HIS A 31 4.44 12.70 1.90
CA HIS A 31 4.96 13.42 3.06
C HIS A 31 6.16 14.31 2.73
N PHE A 32 7.16 13.78 2.02
CA PHE A 32 8.43 14.48 1.79
C PHE A 32 8.48 15.26 0.48
N GLU A 33 7.81 14.80 -0.58
CA GLU A 33 7.83 15.48 -1.88
C GLU A 33 6.59 16.36 -2.12
N LYS A 34 5.42 15.97 -1.60
CA LYS A 34 4.18 16.76 -1.74
C LYS A 34 3.87 17.60 -0.50
N ASN A 35 4.71 17.53 0.51
CA ASN A 35 4.60 18.28 1.77
C ASN A 35 3.28 18.05 2.53
N LEU A 36 2.60 16.93 2.33
CA LEU A 36 1.40 16.56 3.09
C LEU A 36 1.78 15.97 4.45
N ASN A 37 0.96 16.19 5.46
CA ASN A 37 1.13 15.55 6.75
C ASN A 37 0.45 14.17 6.71
N VAL A 38 1.27 13.13 6.80
CA VAL A 38 0.84 11.73 6.65
C VAL A 38 1.06 10.96 7.95
N ALA A 39 0.18 10.01 8.25
CA ALA A 39 0.40 8.97 9.24
C ALA A 39 0.06 7.60 8.67
N ILE A 40 0.60 6.53 9.29
CA ILE A 40 0.29 5.14 8.92
C ILE A 40 -0.19 4.38 10.16
N ILE A 41 -1.25 3.58 9.98
CA ILE A 41 -1.69 2.56 10.93
C ILE A 41 -1.38 1.20 10.33
N ASP A 42 -0.51 0.43 11.00
CA ASP A 42 -0.11 -0.91 10.62
C ASP A 42 -1.03 -1.92 11.30
N CYS A 43 -1.96 -2.49 10.54
CA CYS A 43 -2.96 -3.45 11.02
C CYS A 43 -2.61 -4.90 10.72
N ASP A 44 -1.41 -5.19 10.20
CA ASP A 44 -0.97 -6.57 9.92
C ASP A 44 -0.50 -7.27 11.20
N SER A 45 -1.41 -7.42 12.14
CA SER A 45 -1.18 -8.10 13.42
C SER A 45 -1.15 -9.64 13.24
N PRO A 46 -0.24 -10.36 13.93
CA PRO A 46 0.74 -9.90 14.91
C PRO A 46 2.07 -9.43 14.29
N GLN A 47 2.18 -9.39 12.99
CA GLN A 47 3.43 -9.14 12.27
C GLN A 47 3.93 -7.70 12.48
N HIS A 48 3.05 -6.70 12.35
CA HIS A 48 3.34 -5.27 12.41
C HIS A 48 4.64 -4.92 11.65
N SER A 49 4.67 -5.31 10.38
CA SER A 49 5.86 -5.26 9.53
C SER A 49 6.39 -3.84 9.34
N LEU A 50 5.50 -2.85 9.25
CA LEU A 50 5.87 -1.45 9.07
C LEU A 50 6.39 -0.82 10.36
N VAL A 51 5.80 -1.15 11.51
CA VAL A 51 6.31 -0.72 12.81
C VAL A 51 7.71 -1.28 13.04
N ARG A 52 7.90 -2.59 12.82
CA ARG A 52 9.23 -3.23 12.95
C ARG A 52 10.26 -2.66 11.97
N MET A 53 9.87 -2.40 10.75
CA MET A 53 10.74 -1.74 9.76
C MET A 53 11.20 -0.37 10.29
N ARG A 54 10.30 0.46 10.78
CA ARG A 54 10.62 1.78 11.32
C ARG A 54 11.60 1.70 12.50
N GLU A 55 11.39 0.77 13.43
CA GLU A 55 12.28 0.58 14.57
C GLU A 55 13.67 0.08 14.15
N ARG A 56 13.74 -0.85 13.20
CA ARG A 56 15.00 -1.29 12.60
C ARG A 56 15.75 -0.12 11.96
N ASP A 57 15.06 0.71 11.18
CA ASP A 57 15.67 1.83 10.45
C ASP A 57 16.14 2.93 11.42
N LYS A 58 15.40 3.19 12.49
CA LYS A 58 15.86 4.09 13.58
C LYS A 58 17.16 3.57 14.23
N LYS A 59 17.22 2.27 14.55
CA LYS A 59 18.44 1.65 15.13
C LYS A 59 19.61 1.71 14.15
N ALA A 60 19.40 1.43 12.87
CA ALA A 60 20.42 1.53 11.84
C ALA A 60 20.95 2.95 11.71
N ALA A 61 20.06 3.94 11.70
CA ALA A 61 20.44 5.34 11.64
C ALA A 61 21.23 5.79 12.88
N ALA A 62 20.83 5.34 14.08
CA ALA A 62 21.54 5.70 15.31
C ALA A 62 22.99 5.16 15.36
N ASN A 63 23.27 4.04 14.69
CA ASN A 63 24.55 3.33 14.75
C ASN A 63 25.41 3.50 13.48
N ASN A 64 25.01 4.32 12.53
CA ASN A 64 25.72 4.47 11.26
C ASN A 64 25.79 5.93 10.82
N ALA A 65 27.01 6.48 10.79
CA ALA A 65 27.28 7.87 10.43
C ALA A 65 26.75 8.24 9.01
N TYR A 66 26.83 7.31 8.07
CA TYR A 66 26.29 7.53 6.71
C TYR A 66 24.79 7.76 6.72
N TYR A 67 24.03 6.94 7.45
CA TYR A 67 22.58 7.14 7.57
C TYR A 67 22.21 8.39 8.35
N GLN A 68 22.99 8.76 9.37
CA GLN A 68 22.81 10.05 10.06
C GLN A 68 23.02 11.23 9.11
N GLN A 69 24.04 11.18 8.26
CA GLN A 69 24.27 12.20 7.24
C GLN A 69 23.09 12.30 6.26
N LEU A 70 22.56 11.18 5.78
CA LEU A 70 21.39 11.18 4.89
C LEU A 70 20.16 11.78 5.56
N LEU A 71 19.89 11.46 6.84
CA LEU A 71 18.79 12.05 7.60
C LEU A 71 18.95 13.56 7.77
N ASN A 72 20.17 14.03 8.04
CA ASN A 72 20.47 15.46 8.14
C ASN A 72 20.25 16.17 6.79
N GLN A 73 20.70 15.59 5.69
CA GLN A 73 20.47 16.12 4.34
C GLN A 73 18.96 16.18 4.01
N GLN A 74 18.21 15.14 4.36
CA GLN A 74 16.76 15.13 4.19
C GLN A 74 16.10 16.21 5.04
N TRP A 75 16.50 16.35 6.31
CA TRP A 75 16.00 17.41 7.19
C TRP A 75 16.28 18.80 6.64
N GLU A 76 17.51 19.05 6.16
CA GLU A 76 17.86 20.35 5.55
C GLU A 76 17.01 20.65 4.32
N ARG A 77 16.70 19.65 3.52
CA ARG A 77 15.90 19.79 2.29
C ARG A 77 14.42 20.05 2.58
N VAL A 78 13.81 19.31 3.50
CA VAL A 78 12.33 19.31 3.64
C VAL A 78 11.84 19.86 4.97
N LYS A 79 12.71 20.01 5.97
CA LYS A 79 12.40 20.51 7.32
C LYS A 79 11.23 19.75 8.00
N LYS A 80 11.03 18.49 7.65
CA LYS A 80 9.98 17.62 8.18
C LYS A 80 10.58 16.39 8.88
N LYS A 81 10.02 16.06 10.05
CA LYS A 81 10.28 14.79 10.72
C LYS A 81 9.65 13.64 9.97
N ALA A 82 10.13 12.42 10.20
CA ALA A 82 9.49 11.23 9.65
C ALA A 82 8.03 11.12 10.17
N TYR A 83 7.12 10.75 9.29
CA TYR A 83 5.71 10.51 9.63
C TYR A 83 5.57 9.35 10.64
N PRO A 84 4.58 9.38 11.55
CA PRO A 84 4.36 8.32 12.52
C PRO A 84 3.84 7.05 11.84
N ILE A 85 4.23 5.90 12.41
CA ILE A 85 3.67 4.58 12.12
C ILE A 85 3.25 3.99 13.46
N VAL A 86 1.97 3.69 13.63
CA VAL A 86 1.40 3.10 14.84
C VAL A 86 0.82 1.73 14.52
N GLY A 87 0.94 0.78 15.45
CA GLY A 87 0.34 -0.55 15.31
C GLY A 87 -1.08 -0.56 15.89
N ALA A 88 -2.00 -1.23 15.21
CA ALA A 88 -3.35 -1.51 15.70
C ALA A 88 -3.84 -2.87 15.18
N THR A 89 -4.96 -3.38 15.70
CA THR A 89 -5.69 -4.45 15.02
C THR A 89 -6.64 -3.87 13.98
N ALA A 90 -7.07 -4.69 13.02
CA ALA A 90 -8.01 -4.22 11.99
C ALA A 90 -9.30 -3.67 12.62
N GLU A 91 -9.80 -4.29 13.69
CA GLU A 91 -11.00 -3.87 14.41
C GLU A 91 -10.86 -2.49 15.07
N LYS A 92 -9.63 -2.14 15.50
CA LYS A 92 -9.32 -0.88 16.18
C LYS A 92 -8.73 0.18 15.24
N ALA A 93 -8.61 -0.12 13.95
CA ALA A 93 -7.98 0.78 12.99
C ALA A 93 -8.67 2.14 12.91
N ARG A 94 -10.01 2.16 12.92
CA ARG A 94 -10.77 3.42 12.87
C ARG A 94 -10.58 4.24 14.15
N GLU A 95 -10.64 3.61 15.32
CA GLU A 95 -10.40 4.26 16.61
C GLU A 95 -8.99 4.89 16.67
N ALA A 96 -7.96 4.12 16.25
CA ALA A 96 -6.60 4.62 16.16
C ALA A 96 -6.44 5.77 15.15
N ALA A 97 -7.20 5.75 14.05
CA ALA A 97 -7.21 6.82 13.06
C ALA A 97 -7.85 8.11 13.61
N ASP A 98 -8.97 7.98 14.31
CA ASP A 98 -9.65 9.10 14.97
C ASP A 98 -8.78 9.71 16.08
N GLU A 99 -8.07 8.87 16.86
CA GLU A 99 -7.11 9.32 17.88
C GLU A 99 -5.94 10.10 17.25
N LEU A 100 -5.37 9.61 16.16
CA LEU A 100 -4.33 10.34 15.41
C LEU A 100 -4.86 11.68 14.91
N ALA A 101 -6.04 11.70 14.31
CA ALA A 101 -6.67 12.92 13.79
C ALA A 101 -6.94 13.95 14.88
N ALA A 102 -7.31 13.51 16.08
CA ALA A 102 -7.55 14.40 17.23
C ALA A 102 -6.25 15.00 17.81
N ASN A 103 -5.13 14.27 17.71
CA ASN A 103 -3.86 14.64 18.32
C ASN A 103 -2.82 15.24 17.35
N GLY A 104 -3.16 15.38 16.08
CA GLY A 104 -2.24 15.89 15.06
C GLY A 104 -2.94 16.55 13.88
N ASP A 105 -2.18 17.33 13.12
CA ASP A 105 -2.64 17.96 11.89
C ASP A 105 -2.21 17.09 10.70
N TYR A 106 -3.06 16.13 10.33
CA TYR A 106 -2.82 15.23 9.21
C TYR A 106 -3.73 15.56 8.03
N ASP A 107 -3.16 15.51 6.83
CA ASP A 107 -3.92 15.55 5.57
C ASP A 107 -4.43 14.16 5.19
N LEU A 108 -3.66 13.11 5.56
CA LEU A 108 -3.91 11.73 5.14
C LEU A 108 -3.46 10.73 6.21
N ILE A 109 -4.31 9.75 6.49
CA ILE A 109 -3.99 8.61 7.36
C ILE A 109 -4.18 7.32 6.56
N PHE A 110 -3.06 6.62 6.31
CA PHE A 110 -3.10 5.31 5.67
C PHE A 110 -3.34 4.20 6.68
N VAL A 111 -4.14 3.22 6.29
CA VAL A 111 -4.38 1.99 7.05
C VAL A 111 -3.90 0.80 6.22
N ASP A 112 -2.79 0.17 6.63
CA ASP A 112 -2.23 -1.02 5.98
C ASP A 112 -2.92 -2.26 6.56
N LEU A 113 -3.83 -2.85 5.80
CA LEU A 113 -4.66 -3.97 6.23
C LEU A 113 -4.01 -5.33 5.92
N PRO A 114 -4.25 -6.36 6.75
CA PRO A 114 -3.76 -7.71 6.50
C PRO A 114 -4.29 -8.28 5.17
N GLY A 115 -3.62 -9.30 4.64
CA GLY A 115 -4.02 -9.97 3.40
C GLY A 115 -5.23 -10.89 3.52
N THR A 116 -5.75 -11.10 4.72
CA THR A 116 -6.93 -11.94 4.99
C THR A 116 -8.13 -11.06 5.25
N VAL A 117 -8.98 -10.86 4.25
CA VAL A 117 -10.17 -9.99 4.36
C VAL A 117 -11.39 -10.72 4.92
N GLU A 118 -11.24 -12.00 5.26
CA GLU A 118 -12.35 -12.83 5.76
C GLU A 118 -12.81 -12.47 7.18
N SER A 119 -12.08 -11.58 7.88
CA SER A 119 -12.52 -11.11 9.20
C SER A 119 -13.53 -9.98 9.06
N THR A 120 -14.60 -10.06 9.84
CA THR A 120 -15.62 -9.00 9.97
C THR A 120 -14.99 -7.65 10.33
N GLY A 121 -13.88 -7.65 11.07
CA GLY A 121 -13.14 -6.45 11.45
C GLY A 121 -12.52 -5.74 10.26
N VAL A 122 -11.86 -6.45 9.35
CA VAL A 122 -11.28 -5.87 8.12
C VAL A 122 -12.36 -5.27 7.24
N PHE A 123 -13.47 -5.98 7.04
CA PHE A 123 -14.58 -5.47 6.24
C PHE A 123 -15.16 -4.16 6.83
N ARG A 124 -15.42 -4.14 8.14
CA ARG A 124 -15.89 -2.93 8.83
C ARG A 124 -14.91 -1.77 8.70
N THR A 125 -13.62 -2.03 8.79
CA THR A 125 -12.61 -0.99 8.61
C THR A 125 -12.65 -0.43 7.19
N ILE A 126 -12.72 -1.29 6.17
CA ILE A 126 -12.75 -0.88 4.76
C ILE A 126 -13.94 0.06 4.48
N VAL A 127 -15.13 -0.30 4.91
CA VAL A 127 -16.34 0.51 4.64
C VAL A 127 -16.37 1.83 5.43
N ASN A 128 -15.56 1.97 6.46
CA ASN A 128 -15.40 3.19 7.25
C ASN A 128 -14.20 4.07 6.81
N MET A 129 -13.57 3.79 5.68
CA MET A 129 -12.54 4.63 5.07
C MET A 129 -13.15 5.55 4.01
N ASP A 130 -12.43 6.61 3.62
CA ASP A 130 -12.82 7.44 2.48
C ASP A 130 -12.52 6.76 1.15
N TYR A 131 -11.34 6.11 1.05
CA TYR A 131 -10.88 5.41 -0.15
C TYR A 131 -10.19 4.10 0.20
N VAL A 132 -10.22 3.17 -0.74
CA VAL A 132 -9.46 1.92 -0.67
C VAL A 132 -8.54 1.83 -1.89
N LEU A 133 -7.23 1.73 -1.64
CA LEU A 133 -6.24 1.44 -2.68
C LEU A 133 -6.03 -0.07 -2.76
N THR A 134 -6.27 -0.64 -3.93
CA THR A 134 -6.21 -2.08 -4.15
C THR A 134 -5.15 -2.42 -5.19
N PRO A 135 -3.88 -2.66 -4.76
CA PRO A 135 -2.85 -3.15 -5.67
C PRO A 135 -3.21 -4.55 -6.17
N THR A 136 -3.22 -4.75 -7.47
CA THR A 136 -3.44 -6.06 -8.08
C THR A 136 -2.26 -6.46 -8.97
N THR A 137 -2.13 -7.75 -9.26
CA THR A 137 -1.09 -8.29 -10.13
C THR A 137 -1.73 -8.95 -11.34
N PRO A 138 -0.99 -9.16 -12.46
CA PRO A 138 -1.50 -9.82 -13.64
C PRO A 138 -1.64 -11.36 -13.45
N ASP A 139 -2.12 -11.77 -12.28
CA ASP A 139 -2.48 -13.13 -11.92
C ASP A 139 -4.01 -13.24 -11.90
N LEU A 140 -4.56 -14.16 -12.69
CA LEU A 140 -6.00 -14.31 -12.87
C LEU A 140 -6.73 -14.61 -11.55
N ILE A 141 -6.15 -15.46 -10.70
CA ILE A 141 -6.76 -15.86 -9.42
C ILE A 141 -6.80 -14.67 -8.47
N ILE A 142 -5.71 -13.90 -8.41
CA ILE A 142 -5.64 -12.68 -7.60
C ILE A 142 -6.67 -11.67 -8.10
N MET A 143 -6.75 -11.48 -9.40
CA MET A 143 -7.67 -10.54 -10.03
C MET A 143 -9.14 -10.91 -9.75
N GLN A 144 -9.51 -12.18 -9.97
CA GLN A 144 -10.88 -12.66 -9.73
C GLN A 144 -11.29 -12.49 -8.26
N SER A 145 -10.43 -12.90 -7.31
CA SER A 145 -10.74 -12.75 -5.88
C SER A 145 -10.86 -11.27 -5.47
N THR A 146 -9.97 -10.42 -6.02
CA THR A 146 -9.98 -8.99 -5.74
C THR A 146 -11.26 -8.33 -6.25
N LEU A 147 -11.68 -8.64 -7.47
CA LEU A 147 -12.92 -8.11 -8.06
C LEU A 147 -14.17 -8.61 -7.31
N ALA A 148 -14.23 -9.90 -6.98
CA ALA A 148 -15.36 -10.46 -6.22
C ALA A 148 -15.52 -9.77 -4.86
N PHE A 149 -14.42 -9.59 -4.13
CA PHE A 149 -14.45 -8.86 -2.86
C PHE A 149 -14.91 -7.41 -3.04
N SER A 150 -14.37 -6.71 -4.02
CA SER A 150 -14.72 -5.31 -4.24
C SER A 150 -16.19 -5.14 -4.65
N THR A 151 -16.73 -6.07 -5.42
CA THR A 151 -18.18 -6.11 -5.74
C THR A 151 -18.99 -6.24 -4.45
N THR A 152 -18.60 -7.14 -3.54
CA THR A 152 -19.29 -7.30 -2.24
C THR A 152 -19.26 -6.02 -1.41
N VAL A 153 -18.10 -5.33 -1.36
CA VAL A 153 -17.99 -4.05 -0.63
C VAL A 153 -18.87 -2.98 -1.28
N LEU A 154 -18.82 -2.84 -2.60
CA LEU A 154 -19.62 -1.84 -3.32
C LEU A 154 -21.12 -2.10 -3.21
N ASP A 155 -21.55 -3.36 -3.24
CA ASP A 155 -22.95 -3.72 -3.02
C ASP A 155 -23.41 -3.40 -1.61
N TYR A 156 -22.55 -3.61 -0.61
CA TYR A 156 -22.83 -3.18 0.77
C TYR A 156 -22.99 -1.67 0.86
N VAL A 157 -22.07 -0.90 0.27
CA VAL A 157 -22.11 0.58 0.27
C VAL A 157 -23.38 1.10 -0.40
N ARG A 158 -23.78 0.51 -1.53
CA ARG A 158 -25.01 0.90 -2.25
C ARG A 158 -26.29 0.65 -1.45
N ASN A 159 -26.30 -0.38 -0.63
CA ASN A 159 -27.47 -0.81 0.14
C ASN A 159 -27.48 -0.30 1.59
N THR A 160 -26.43 0.43 2.01
CA THR A 160 -26.30 0.93 3.38
C THR A 160 -26.18 2.45 3.37
N LYS A 161 -26.96 3.12 4.21
CA LYS A 161 -26.88 4.58 4.37
C LYS A 161 -25.68 4.95 5.23
N ASP A 162 -25.18 6.17 5.05
CA ASP A 162 -24.15 6.81 5.89
C ASP A 162 -22.81 6.05 5.92
N VAL A 163 -22.47 5.33 4.84
CA VAL A 163 -21.16 4.70 4.67
C VAL A 163 -20.21 5.74 4.06
N PRO A 164 -19.07 6.07 4.71
CA PRO A 164 -18.16 7.11 4.25
C PRO A 164 -17.34 6.72 3.01
N LEU A 165 -17.27 5.43 2.65
CA LEU A 165 -16.47 4.94 1.53
C LEU A 165 -16.94 5.53 0.19
N LYS A 166 -16.04 6.32 -0.42
CA LYS A 166 -16.30 7.02 -1.68
C LYS A 166 -15.95 6.17 -2.89
N ASP A 167 -14.78 5.47 -2.84
CA ASP A 167 -14.35 4.67 -4.00
C ASP A 167 -13.29 3.62 -3.62
N ILE A 168 -13.17 2.59 -4.51
CA ILE A 168 -12.13 1.56 -4.47
C ILE A 168 -11.28 1.72 -5.73
N ILE A 169 -10.02 2.08 -5.57
CA ILE A 169 -9.10 2.39 -6.65
C ILE A 169 -8.20 1.20 -6.92
N PHE A 170 -8.33 0.58 -8.10
CA PHE A 170 -7.49 -0.52 -8.56
C PHE A 170 -6.32 0.00 -9.36
N PHE A 171 -5.16 -0.61 -9.15
CA PHE A 171 -3.99 -0.35 -9.98
C PHE A 171 -3.11 -1.57 -10.10
N TRP A 172 -2.41 -1.67 -11.24
CA TRP A 172 -1.50 -2.75 -11.50
C TRP A 172 -0.20 -2.58 -10.71
N ASN A 173 0.20 -3.62 -9.99
CA ASN A 173 1.50 -3.72 -9.35
C ASN A 173 2.26 -4.94 -9.88
N ARG A 174 3.59 -4.92 -9.74
CA ARG A 174 4.48 -6.01 -10.17
C ARG A 174 4.37 -6.37 -11.65
N LEU A 175 4.07 -5.40 -12.50
CA LEU A 175 4.15 -5.60 -13.94
C LEU A 175 5.60 -5.86 -14.37
N LYS A 176 5.87 -7.02 -14.99
CA LYS A 176 7.15 -7.29 -15.61
C LYS A 176 7.15 -6.66 -17.01
N LYS A 177 8.16 -5.83 -17.33
CA LYS A 177 8.42 -5.48 -18.74
C LYS A 177 8.62 -6.77 -19.51
N ARG A 178 7.87 -6.95 -20.60
CA ARG A 178 8.10 -8.04 -21.54
C ARG A 178 9.46 -7.77 -22.18
N THR A 179 10.50 -8.51 -21.80
CA THR A 179 11.74 -8.56 -22.59
C THR A 179 11.36 -9.20 -23.90
N ASN A 180 11.58 -8.49 -25.03
CA ASN A 180 11.49 -9.10 -26.34
C ASN A 180 12.51 -10.24 -26.38
N VAL A 181 12.03 -11.46 -26.28
CA VAL A 181 12.82 -12.62 -26.63
C VAL A 181 12.98 -12.51 -28.15
N GLU A 182 14.17 -12.11 -28.61
CA GLU A 182 14.54 -12.22 -30.00
C GLU A 182 14.26 -13.65 -30.45
N LYS A 183 13.30 -13.82 -31.35
CA LYS A 183 13.14 -15.08 -32.09
C LYS A 183 14.40 -15.24 -32.89
N SER A 184 15.37 -15.98 -32.38
CA SER A 184 16.42 -16.53 -33.23
C SER A 184 15.76 -17.53 -34.16
N SER A 185 15.37 -17.06 -35.34
CA SER A 185 14.95 -17.89 -36.45
C SER A 185 16.19 -18.58 -36.97
N ASN A 186 16.51 -19.74 -36.43
CA ASN A 186 17.43 -20.66 -37.07
C ASN A 186 16.78 -21.17 -38.36
N HIS A 187 17.02 -20.46 -39.46
CA HIS A 187 16.81 -20.95 -40.79
C HIS A 187 17.91 -21.97 -41.11
N THR A 188 17.68 -23.21 -40.75
CA THR A 188 18.45 -24.33 -41.29
C THR A 188 18.08 -24.48 -42.78
N ARG A 189 18.83 -23.82 -43.65
CA ARG A 189 18.83 -24.17 -45.11
C ARG A 189 19.36 -25.58 -45.23
N LYS A 190 18.49 -26.55 -45.47
CA LYS A 190 18.88 -27.83 -46.05
C LYS A 190 19.25 -27.58 -47.51
N SER A 191 20.54 -27.64 -47.80
CA SER A 191 21.05 -27.76 -49.14
C SER A 191 20.64 -29.13 -49.68
N CYS A 192 19.77 -29.15 -50.67
CA CYS A 192 19.48 -30.33 -51.47
C CYS A 192 20.64 -30.49 -52.44
N GLY A 193 21.52 -31.49 -52.22
CA GLY A 193 22.57 -31.88 -53.14
C GLY A 193 21.96 -32.58 -54.33
N ASN A 194 22.43 -32.20 -55.54
CA ASN A 194 22.14 -32.82 -56.77
C ASN A 194 22.60 -34.31 -56.79
N CYS A 195 21.72 -35.18 -57.24
CA CYS A 195 22.09 -36.46 -57.81
C CYS A 195 21.87 -36.36 -59.34
N THR A 196 22.96 -36.52 -60.07
CA THR A 196 23.00 -37.02 -61.46
C THR A 196 22.79 -38.48 -61.40
#